data_413b6d7340d8e5ead6d04f19cc6b03d6
#
_entry.id   413b6d7340d8e5ead6d04f19cc6b03d6
#
_cell.length_a   1.000
_cell.length_b   1.000
_cell.length_c   1.000
_cell.angle_alpha   90.00
_cell.angle_beta   90.00
_cell.angle_gamma   90.00
#
_symmetry.space_group_name_H-M   'P 1'
#
loop_
_entity.id
_entity.type
_entity.pdbx_description
1 polymer ?
#
loop_
_entity_poly.entity_id
_entity_poly.type
_entity_poly.pdbx_seq_one_letter_code
_entity_poly.pdbx_strand_id
1 'polypeptide(L)'
;MRIIFIFVILFIGCETDRNVSIQLAHQSLGDPDVLFLDVRTRQEFINEGRIKDALLIPVNDLKGRLDELKQYENKKIIVYCRSGRRSQIATDMLIRNNFNAYNMVGGFLAWKDHKHPS
;
A
#
# COMPACT_ATOMS: atom_id res chain seq x y z
N MET A 1 5.67 40.29 26.40
CA MET A 1 5.63 39.58 26.33
C MET A 1 5.63 38.67 25.49
N ARG A 2 5.66 37.99 25.27
CA ARG A 2 5.69 37.26 24.50
C ARG A 2 5.43 36.09 24.31
N ILE A 3 5.30 35.60 23.80
CA ILE A 3 4.98 34.68 23.62
C ILE A 3 5.25 33.65 22.86
N ILE A 4 5.21 32.84 22.70
CA ILE A 4 5.43 31.97 22.09
C ILE A 4 5.04 30.88 21.72
N PHE A 5 4.85 30.29 21.42
CA PHE A 5 4.58 29.32 21.08
C PHE A 5 4.72 28.37 20.40
N ILE A 6 4.68 27.94 20.06
CA ILE A 6 4.78 27.12 19.46
C ILE A 6 4.59 26.12 19.05
N PHE A 7 4.45 25.68 18.90
CA PHE A 7 4.28 24.72 18.60
C PHE A 7 4.41 23.81 17.93
N VAL A 8 4.69 23.61 17.59
CA VAL A 8 4.94 22.85 17.05
C VAL A 8 4.63 21.73 16.84
N ILE A 9 4.57 21.45 17.06
CA ILE A 9 4.23 20.46 17.06
C ILE A 9 3.96 19.74 16.22
N LEU A 10 3.78 19.79 15.93
CA LEU A 10 3.44 19.29 15.28
C LEU A 10 3.77 18.40 14.71
N PHE A 11 4.18 18.19 14.41
CA PHE A 11 4.44 17.33 13.83
C PHE A 11 4.32 16.36 13.83
N ILE A 12 4.42 16.35 14.16
CA ILE A 12 4.32 15.42 14.52
C ILE A 12 3.66 14.59 13.90
N GLY A 13 2.88 14.71 13.92
CA GLY A 13 2.11 13.94 13.34
C GLY A 13 2.51 13.31 12.28
N CYS A 14 3.25 13.54 12.07
CA CYS A 14 3.54 13.09 11.01
C CYS A 14 3.77 11.83 10.91
N GLU A 15 3.66 11.23 11.73
CA GLU A 15 3.75 10.07 11.56
C GLU A 15 2.82 9.64 10.90
N THR A 16 2.88 9.64 10.00
CA THR A 16 2.02 9.31 9.15
C THR A 16 1.59 7.99 9.16
N ASP A 17 0.40 7.76 9.17
CA ASP A 17 -0.22 6.49 9.05
C ASP A 17 -0.20 6.12 7.59
N ARG A 18 0.58 5.12 7.26
CA ARG A 18 0.68 4.62 5.90
C ARG A 18 -0.21 3.40 5.68
N ASN A 19 -1.40 3.45 6.24
CA ASN A 19 -2.41 2.42 6.05
C ASN A 19 -3.59 2.99 5.26
N VAL A 20 -4.18 2.15 4.43
CA VAL A 20 -5.43 2.51 3.77
C VAL A 20 -6.46 1.45 4.11
N SER A 21 -7.69 1.90 4.26
CA SER A 21 -8.81 1.00 4.53
C SER A 21 -9.21 0.26 3.25
N ILE A 22 -9.93 -0.83 3.43
CA ILE A 22 -10.50 -1.56 2.30
C ILE A 22 -11.43 -0.66 1.49
N GLN A 23 -12.21 0.16 2.18
CA GLN A 23 -13.13 1.07 1.50
C GLN A 23 -12.38 2.06 0.61
N LEU A 24 -11.33 2.66 1.14
CA LEU A 24 -10.54 3.61 0.37
C LEU A 24 -9.84 2.93 -0.80
N ALA A 25 -9.36 1.70 -0.58
CA ALA A 25 -8.73 0.94 -1.65
C ALA A 25 -9.72 0.65 -2.78
N HIS A 26 -10.95 0.27 -2.44
CA HIS A 26 -11.97 0.04 -3.47
C HIS A 26 -12.26 1.31 -4.26
N GLN A 27 -12.27 2.45 -3.59
CA GLN A 27 -12.49 3.74 -4.26
C GLN A 27 -11.34 4.11 -5.21
N SER A 28 -10.18 3.50 -5.00
CA SER A 28 -8.99 3.76 -5.81
C SER A 28 -8.91 2.89 -7.07
N LEU A 29 -9.83 1.92 -7.22
CA LEU A 29 -9.83 1.09 -8.42
C LEU A 29 -10.03 1.94 -9.66
N GLY A 30 -9.20 1.70 -10.66
CA GLY A 30 -9.31 2.43 -11.93
C GLY A 30 -8.65 3.80 -11.92
N ASP A 31 -8.13 4.24 -10.78
CA ASP A 31 -7.42 5.51 -10.72
C ASP A 31 -6.04 5.34 -11.40
N PRO A 32 -5.76 6.09 -12.48
CA PRO A 32 -4.49 5.93 -13.18
C PRO A 32 -3.27 6.34 -12.37
N ASP A 33 -3.47 7.06 -11.27
CA ASP A 33 -2.37 7.48 -10.40
C ASP A 33 -2.14 6.53 -9.24
N VAL A 34 -2.82 5.39 -9.22
CA VAL A 34 -2.69 4.39 -8.17
C VAL A 34 -2.24 3.06 -8.77
N LEU A 35 -1.21 2.47 -8.16
CA LEU A 35 -0.79 1.12 -8.49
C LEU A 35 -1.16 0.21 -7.34
N PHE A 36 -1.82 -0.91 -7.61
CA PHE A 36 -1.99 -1.97 -6.62
C PHE A 36 -0.83 -2.95 -6.76
N LEU A 37 -0.10 -3.16 -5.67
CA LEU A 37 1.04 -4.07 -5.66
C LEU A 37 0.72 -5.26 -4.77
N ASP A 38 0.66 -6.43 -5.39
CA ASP A 38 0.41 -7.69 -4.72
C ASP A 38 1.75 -8.31 -4.33
N VAL A 39 1.98 -8.51 -3.04
CA VAL A 39 3.25 -9.07 -2.58
C VAL A 39 3.10 -10.50 -2.05
N ARG A 40 2.00 -11.16 -2.45
CA ARG A 40 1.78 -12.57 -2.14
C ARG A 40 2.63 -13.44 -3.05
N THR A 41 2.54 -14.74 -2.85
CA THR A 41 3.21 -15.67 -3.76
C THR A 41 2.47 -15.72 -5.11
N ARG A 42 3.19 -16.17 -6.12
CA ARG A 42 2.59 -16.37 -7.44
C ARG A 42 1.42 -17.36 -7.36
N GLN A 43 1.55 -18.39 -6.54
CA GLN A 43 0.49 -19.38 -6.39
C GLN A 43 -0.79 -18.74 -5.82
N GLU A 44 -0.66 -17.91 -4.81
CA GLU A 44 -1.82 -17.18 -4.28
C GLU A 44 -2.44 -16.29 -5.36
N PHE A 45 -1.61 -15.57 -6.08
CA PHE A 45 -2.04 -14.65 -7.11
C PHE A 45 -2.85 -15.36 -8.20
N ILE A 46 -2.41 -16.54 -8.60
CA ILE A 46 -3.08 -17.30 -9.66
C ILE A 46 -4.31 -18.03 -9.13
N ASN A 47 -4.20 -18.66 -7.97
CA ASN A 47 -5.22 -19.59 -7.49
C ASN A 47 -6.30 -18.96 -6.61
N GLU A 48 -6.00 -17.85 -5.95
CA GLU A 48 -6.94 -17.27 -5.00
C GLU A 48 -7.59 -15.97 -5.48
N GLY A 49 -7.27 -15.56 -6.70
CA GLY A 49 -7.76 -14.30 -7.22
C GLY A 49 -6.85 -13.14 -6.85
N ARG A 50 -7.16 -11.97 -7.38
CA ARG A 50 -6.32 -10.77 -7.19
C ARG A 50 -7.13 -9.53 -7.50
N ILE A 51 -6.61 -8.39 -7.10
CA ILE A 51 -7.22 -7.12 -7.46
C ILE A 51 -6.92 -6.85 -8.93
N LYS A 52 -7.90 -6.31 -9.62
CA LYS A 52 -7.78 -6.04 -11.05
C LYS A 52 -6.58 -5.15 -11.33
N ASP A 53 -5.79 -5.54 -12.33
CA ASP A 53 -4.60 -4.81 -12.80
C ASP A 53 -3.49 -4.70 -11.76
N ALA A 54 -3.50 -5.53 -10.71
CA ALA A 54 -2.42 -5.53 -9.73
C ALA A 54 -1.14 -6.08 -10.34
N LEU A 55 -0.03 -5.48 -9.95
CA LEU A 55 1.30 -5.96 -10.29
C LEU A 55 1.74 -6.93 -9.20
N LEU A 56 2.28 -8.06 -9.58
CA LEU A 56 2.77 -9.04 -8.62
C LEU A 56 4.28 -8.95 -8.46
N ILE A 57 4.73 -8.68 -7.24
CA ILE A 57 6.13 -8.86 -6.85
C ILE A 57 6.10 -9.47 -5.45
N PRO A 58 6.35 -10.78 -5.31
CA PRO A 58 6.33 -11.41 -3.99
C PRO A 58 7.28 -10.70 -3.02
N VAL A 59 6.90 -10.63 -1.75
CA VAL A 59 7.66 -9.84 -0.78
C VAL A 59 9.13 -10.26 -0.71
N ASN A 60 9.41 -11.56 -0.87
CA ASN A 60 10.78 -12.05 -0.80
C ASN A 60 11.63 -11.61 -1.99
N ASP A 61 11.00 -11.22 -3.09
CA ASP A 61 11.71 -10.78 -4.29
C ASP A 61 11.78 -9.26 -4.39
N LEU A 62 11.06 -8.56 -3.54
CA LEU A 62 10.87 -7.12 -3.69
C LEU A 62 12.19 -6.35 -3.64
N LYS A 63 13.05 -6.70 -2.70
CA LYS A 63 14.32 -5.99 -2.55
C LYS A 63 15.16 -6.02 -3.83
N GLY A 64 15.15 -7.15 -4.52
CA GLY A 64 15.92 -7.32 -5.76
C GLY A 64 15.22 -6.78 -7.00
N ARG A 65 13.99 -6.33 -6.87
CA ARG A 65 13.18 -5.90 -8.01
C ARG A 65 12.65 -4.48 -7.86
N LEU A 66 13.23 -3.70 -6.98
CA LEU A 66 12.77 -2.32 -6.76
C LEU A 66 12.88 -1.46 -8.00
N ASP A 67 13.83 -1.75 -8.88
CA ASP A 67 13.99 -0.97 -10.10
C ASP A 67 12.81 -1.15 -11.05
N GLU A 68 12.06 -2.25 -10.95
CA GLU A 68 10.86 -2.42 -11.76
C GLU A 68 9.75 -1.44 -11.33
N LEU A 69 9.86 -0.88 -10.13
CA LEU A 69 8.87 0.05 -9.62
C LEU A 69 9.21 1.51 -9.90
N LYS A 70 10.38 1.78 -10.48
CA LYS A 70 10.77 3.16 -10.73
C LYS A 70 9.80 3.91 -11.63
N GLN A 71 9.20 3.21 -12.55
CA GLN A 71 8.22 3.83 -13.44
C GLN A 71 6.96 4.28 -12.70
N TYR A 72 6.79 3.82 -11.46
CA TYR A 72 5.63 4.18 -10.64
C TYR A 72 6.00 5.13 -9.50
N GLU A 73 7.19 5.72 -9.54
CA GLU A 73 7.68 6.50 -8.39
C GLU A 73 6.82 7.73 -8.11
N ASN A 74 6.05 8.20 -9.09
CA ASN A 74 5.16 9.33 -8.90
C ASN A 74 3.71 8.91 -8.62
N LYS A 75 3.49 7.62 -8.42
CA LYS A 75 2.15 7.12 -8.15
C LYS A 75 2.00 6.72 -6.70
N LYS A 76 0.77 6.67 -6.24
CA LYS A 76 0.45 6.09 -4.95
C LYS A 76 0.45 4.58 -5.13
N ILE A 77 1.17 3.86 -4.28
CA ILE A 77 1.24 2.40 -4.35
C ILE A 77 0.47 1.83 -3.17
N ILE A 78 -0.60 1.10 -3.45
CA ILE A 78 -1.36 0.41 -2.42
C ILE A 78 -0.88 -1.04 -2.42
N VAL A 79 -0.24 -1.44 -1.33
CA VAL A 79 0.40 -2.74 -1.21
C VAL A 79 -0.50 -3.68 -0.45
N TYR A 80 -0.68 -4.90 -0.95
CA TYR A 80 -1.49 -5.86 -0.22
C TYR A 80 -0.91 -7.26 -0.27
N CYS A 81 -1.28 -8.04 0.75
CA CYS A 81 -1.03 -9.47 0.78
C CYS A 81 -2.32 -10.16 1.20
N ARG A 82 -2.25 -11.33 1.78
CA ARG A 82 -3.46 -12.05 2.16
C ARG A 82 -4.15 -11.40 3.36
N SER A 83 -3.40 -11.10 4.42
CA SER A 83 -3.97 -10.57 5.68
C SER A 83 -3.36 -9.25 6.14
N GLY A 84 -2.32 -8.75 5.50
CA GLY A 84 -1.73 -7.45 5.84
C GLY A 84 -0.33 -7.49 6.42
N ARG A 85 0.19 -8.67 6.79
CA ARG A 85 1.47 -8.75 7.45
C ARG A 85 2.66 -8.62 6.51
N ARG A 86 2.67 -9.40 5.43
CA ARG A 86 3.74 -9.33 4.43
C ARG A 86 3.73 -7.96 3.74
N SER A 87 2.54 -7.41 3.52
CA SER A 87 2.43 -6.11 2.89
C SER A 87 2.88 -4.98 3.78
N GLN A 88 2.80 -5.14 5.11
CA GLN A 88 3.37 -4.14 6.01
C GLN A 88 4.89 -4.10 5.86
N ILE A 89 5.52 -5.26 5.80
CA ILE A 89 6.97 -5.35 5.59
C ILE A 89 7.35 -4.71 4.26
N ALA A 90 6.60 -5.02 3.21
CA ALA A 90 6.86 -4.48 1.88
C ALA A 90 6.66 -2.96 1.85
N THR A 91 5.60 -2.47 2.49
CA THR A 91 5.31 -1.05 2.55
C THR A 91 6.46 -0.29 3.23
N ASP A 92 6.94 -0.82 4.35
CA ASP A 92 8.06 -0.19 5.06
C ASP A 92 9.31 -0.13 4.18
N MET A 93 9.58 -1.19 3.44
CA MET A 93 10.71 -1.23 2.53
C MET A 93 10.57 -0.18 1.42
N LEU A 94 9.37 -0.07 0.88
CA LEU A 94 9.11 0.89 -0.20
C LEU A 94 9.26 2.33 0.30
N ILE A 95 8.76 2.62 1.49
CA ILE A 95 8.89 3.96 2.06
C ILE A 95 10.37 4.31 2.25
N ARG A 96 11.17 3.36 2.74
CA ARG A 96 12.61 3.59 2.92
C ARG A 96 13.33 3.83 1.59
N ASN A 97 12.72 3.42 0.49
CA ASN A 97 13.28 3.62 -0.84
C ASN A 97 12.55 4.72 -1.62
N ASN A 98 11.87 5.61 -0.88
CA ASN A 98 11.26 6.84 -1.40
C ASN A 98 10.04 6.64 -2.29
N PHE A 99 9.35 5.52 -2.12
CA PHE A 99 8.07 5.31 -2.80
C PHE A 99 6.93 5.78 -1.91
N ASN A 100 5.85 6.22 -2.54
CA ASN A 100 4.66 6.66 -1.83
C ASN A 100 3.74 5.46 -1.62
N ALA A 101 4.08 4.63 -0.63
CA ALA A 101 3.41 3.36 -0.42
C ALA A 101 2.52 3.35 0.82
N TYR A 102 1.44 2.59 0.72
CA TYR A 102 0.47 2.40 1.81
C TYR A 102 0.12 0.93 1.91
N ASN A 103 -0.08 0.45 3.14
CA ASN A 103 -0.50 -0.92 3.38
C ASN A 103 -2.03 -1.00 3.40
N MET A 104 -2.59 -1.91 2.61
CA MET A 104 -4.03 -2.16 2.64
C MET A 104 -4.37 -3.04 3.83
N VAL A 105 -5.00 -2.45 4.83
CA VAL A 105 -5.31 -3.13 6.08
C VAL A 105 -6.31 -4.26 5.84
N GLY A 106 -6.03 -5.43 6.41
CA GLY A 106 -6.92 -6.58 6.26
C GLY A 106 -6.63 -7.44 5.05
N GLY A 107 -5.87 -6.92 4.10
CA GLY A 107 -5.40 -7.68 2.96
C GLY A 107 -6.49 -8.16 2.02
N PHE A 108 -6.14 -9.12 1.17
CA PHE A 108 -7.07 -9.62 0.17
C PHE A 108 -8.26 -10.34 0.77
N LEU A 109 -8.12 -10.90 1.97
CA LEU A 109 -9.26 -11.52 2.65
C LEU A 109 -10.36 -10.49 2.91
N ALA A 110 -9.98 -9.34 3.47
CA ALA A 110 -10.93 -8.28 3.74
C ALA A 110 -11.44 -7.66 2.44
N TRP A 111 -10.59 -7.57 1.43
CA TRP A 111 -10.99 -7.06 0.11
C TRP A 111 -12.13 -7.90 -0.47
N LYS A 112 -12.01 -9.22 -0.41
CA LYS A 112 -13.04 -10.11 -0.96
C LYS A 112 -14.37 -9.99 -0.22
N ASP A 113 -14.30 -9.75 1.09
CA ASP A 113 -15.49 -9.67 1.91
C ASP A 113 -16.19 -8.32 1.80
N HIS A 114 -15.51 -7.31 1.28
CA HIS A 114 -16.10 -5.98 1.19
C HIS A 114 -17.12 -5.95 0.06
N LYS A 115 -18.34 -5.55 0.41
CA LYS A 115 -19.39 -5.45 -0.58
C LYS A 115 -19.47 -4.04 -1.08
N HIS A 116 -19.40 -3.90 -2.39
CA HIS A 116 -19.65 -2.61 -2.96
C HIS A 116 -21.12 -2.28 -2.80
N PRO A 117 -21.43 -1.06 -2.43
CA PRO A 117 -22.79 -0.63 -2.58
C PRO A 117 -23.04 -0.56 -4.07
N SER A 118 -23.94 -1.25 -4.56
CA SER A 118 -24.22 -1.23 -6.00
C SER A 118 -25.26 -0.21 -6.36
#